data_193c3b2018e87abde78711ee8b9f2664
#
_entry.id   193c3b2018e87abde78711ee8b9f2664
#
_cell.length_a   1.000
_cell.length_b   1.000
_cell.length_c   1.000
_cell.angle_alpha   90.00
_cell.angle_beta   90.00
_cell.angle_gamma   90.00
#
_symmetry.space_group_name_H-M   'P 1'
#
loop_
_entity.id
_entity.type
_entity.pdbx_description
1 polymer ?
#
loop_
_entity_poly.entity_id
_entity_poly.type
_entity_poly.pdbx_seq_one_letter_code
_entity_poly.pdbx_strand_id
1 'polypeptide(L)'
;EIEFFPSIEIAIQDPPLGTAHAVLAAEESLKGFEGDVLVLFGDTPLLTEGTIQAMVEVRRGKNNPAVVVLGFSPDDPGEYGRLVKDVNGGLEKIVEFCDANEDERKIGLCNAGIMAIDGKRLFELLNEVADNNAKSEFFLTDIVGIARSKGWGCLVLETDDPDEVMGVNSRTGLAEAESAFQYRMRLSAMESGVTLQDPDTVWFSFDTQIGKDVVIGPNVVFGPGVIIGDKVQIRAFCHIEGAKIDENAIIGPFARLRQGADIGPDAQIGNFVGVKEARLDQGAKANHLSYIGDSRVGAGANIGAGTITCNYDGFLKSHTEIGAGAFIGSNTSLVAPVKINAGAITGAGSVITKDVEDNALAISRARQEEHKGWALKYRLRKQADKDKMEKKAE
;
A
#
# COMPACT_ATOMS: atom_id res chain seq x y z
N GLU A 1 -1.00 -15.79 5.03
CA GLU A 1 -1.63 -15.35 3.76
C GLU A 1 -3.06 -15.89 3.61
N ILE A 2 -3.33 -17.13 4.02
CA ILE A 2 -4.66 -17.77 3.94
C ILE A 2 -5.67 -17.12 4.90
N GLU A 3 -5.23 -16.50 5.98
CA GLU A 3 -6.10 -15.81 6.95
C GLU A 3 -6.87 -14.60 6.36
N PHE A 4 -6.36 -13.99 5.28
CA PHE A 4 -7.03 -12.86 4.62
C PHE A 4 -8.19 -13.27 3.69
N PHE A 5 -8.24 -14.53 3.28
CA PHE A 5 -9.23 -15.04 2.33
C PHE A 5 -9.83 -16.38 2.79
N PRO A 6 -10.71 -16.37 3.80
CA PRO A 6 -11.25 -17.60 4.39
C PRO A 6 -12.09 -18.48 3.45
N SER A 7 -12.40 -17.97 2.25
CA SER A 7 -13.15 -18.72 1.22
C SER A 7 -12.27 -19.34 0.15
N ILE A 8 -10.93 -19.27 0.26
CA ILE A 8 -10.01 -19.88 -0.71
C ILE A 8 -9.88 -21.38 -0.42
N GLU A 9 -10.08 -22.19 -1.46
CA GLU A 9 -9.74 -23.61 -1.46
C GLU A 9 -8.31 -23.80 -1.97
N ILE A 10 -7.61 -24.79 -1.41
CA ILE A 10 -6.23 -25.12 -1.76
C ILE A 10 -6.19 -26.49 -2.40
N ALA A 11 -5.71 -26.55 -3.65
CA ALA A 11 -5.37 -27.80 -4.32
C ALA A 11 -3.84 -27.96 -4.37
N ILE A 12 -3.34 -29.14 -3.99
CA ILE A 12 -1.89 -29.41 -3.95
C ILE A 12 -1.51 -30.20 -5.19
N GLN A 13 -0.53 -29.65 -5.94
CA GLN A 13 0.11 -30.36 -7.04
C GLN A 13 1.32 -31.14 -6.48
N ASP A 14 1.27 -32.47 -6.49
CA ASP A 14 2.36 -33.36 -6.07
C ASP A 14 2.41 -34.62 -6.91
N PRO A 15 3.50 -34.89 -7.66
CA PRO A 15 4.65 -34.04 -7.91
C PRO A 15 4.36 -32.91 -8.92
N PRO A 16 5.21 -31.85 -9.03
CA PRO A 16 5.02 -30.80 -10.03
C PRO A 16 5.42 -31.30 -11.43
N LEU A 17 4.41 -31.57 -12.28
CA LEU A 17 4.59 -32.14 -13.62
C LEU A 17 4.24 -31.17 -14.75
N GLY A 18 4.13 -29.87 -14.46
CA GLY A 18 3.83 -28.84 -15.45
C GLY A 18 2.56 -28.06 -15.15
N THR A 19 2.27 -27.04 -15.97
CA THR A 19 1.22 -26.05 -15.74
C THR A 19 -0.19 -26.62 -15.94
N ALA A 20 -0.39 -27.52 -16.89
CA ALA A 20 -1.68 -28.22 -17.04
C ALA A 20 -1.96 -29.13 -15.83
N HIS A 21 -0.94 -29.84 -15.33
CA HIS A 21 -1.07 -30.67 -14.14
C HIS A 21 -1.40 -29.86 -12.88
N ALA A 22 -0.92 -28.61 -12.79
CA ALA A 22 -1.27 -27.71 -11.71
C ALA A 22 -2.78 -27.35 -11.74
N VAL A 23 -3.32 -27.05 -12.91
CA VAL A 23 -4.76 -26.77 -13.05
C VAL A 23 -5.60 -28.04 -12.83
N LEU A 24 -5.13 -29.21 -13.26
CA LEU A 24 -5.78 -30.49 -13.06
C LEU A 24 -5.90 -30.85 -11.57
N ALA A 25 -4.96 -30.42 -10.72
CA ALA A 25 -5.05 -30.61 -9.28
C ALA A 25 -6.30 -29.97 -8.63
N ALA A 26 -6.92 -28.98 -9.31
CA ALA A 26 -8.17 -28.36 -8.87
C ALA A 26 -9.45 -29.04 -9.36
N GLU A 27 -9.35 -30.20 -10.07
CA GLU A 27 -10.50 -30.86 -10.69
C GLU A 27 -11.63 -31.18 -9.70
N GLU A 28 -11.29 -31.71 -8.53
CA GLU A 28 -12.31 -32.07 -7.53
C GLU A 28 -13.02 -30.84 -6.95
N SER A 29 -12.29 -29.73 -6.73
CA SER A 29 -12.87 -28.46 -6.26
C SER A 29 -13.75 -27.79 -7.32
N LEU A 30 -13.50 -28.03 -8.59
CA LEU A 30 -14.27 -27.48 -9.72
C LEU A 30 -15.30 -28.44 -10.30
N LYS A 31 -15.54 -29.57 -9.65
CA LYS A 31 -16.47 -30.60 -10.16
C LYS A 31 -17.88 -30.05 -10.32
N GLY A 32 -18.38 -30.14 -11.56
CA GLY A 32 -19.72 -29.64 -11.94
C GLY A 32 -19.79 -28.11 -12.08
N PHE A 33 -18.66 -27.39 -12.02
CA PHE A 33 -18.63 -25.98 -12.34
C PHE A 33 -18.74 -25.76 -13.85
N GLU A 34 -19.73 -24.98 -14.25
CA GLU A 34 -20.06 -24.74 -15.67
C GLU A 34 -19.78 -23.29 -16.11
N GLY A 35 -19.22 -22.48 -15.24
CA GLY A 35 -18.87 -21.06 -15.50
C GLY A 35 -17.54 -20.93 -16.26
N ASP A 36 -17.02 -19.70 -16.32
CA ASP A 36 -15.71 -19.44 -16.88
C ASP A 36 -14.65 -19.64 -15.81
N VAL A 37 -13.57 -20.34 -16.15
CA VAL A 37 -12.41 -20.53 -15.27
C VAL A 37 -11.27 -19.63 -15.76
N LEU A 38 -10.77 -18.79 -14.85
CA LEU A 38 -9.59 -17.98 -15.09
C LEU A 38 -8.36 -18.68 -14.50
N VAL A 39 -7.36 -18.89 -15.33
CA VAL A 39 -6.05 -19.37 -14.87
C VAL A 39 -5.10 -18.17 -14.83
N LEU A 40 -4.66 -17.83 -13.63
CA LEU A 40 -3.78 -16.70 -13.36
C LEU A 40 -2.49 -17.20 -12.70
N PHE A 41 -1.37 -16.56 -13.00
CA PHE A 41 -0.10 -16.90 -12.39
C PHE A 41 0.17 -16.01 -11.17
N GLY A 42 0.66 -16.58 -10.08
CA GLY A 42 0.94 -15.88 -8.85
C GLY A 42 2.14 -14.91 -8.93
N ASP A 43 2.92 -15.01 -9.97
CA ASP A 43 4.09 -14.18 -10.26
C ASP A 43 3.82 -13.03 -11.25
N THR A 44 2.57 -12.80 -11.67
CA THR A 44 2.14 -11.66 -12.50
C THR A 44 1.26 -10.70 -11.69
N PRO A 45 1.84 -9.87 -10.80
CA PRO A 45 1.07 -9.12 -9.81
C PRO A 45 0.36 -7.88 -10.36
N LEU A 46 0.63 -7.47 -11.58
CA LEU A 46 0.16 -6.19 -12.15
C LEU A 46 -1.08 -6.30 -13.03
N LEU A 47 -1.63 -7.50 -13.17
CA LEU A 47 -2.84 -7.73 -13.95
C LEU A 47 -4.01 -6.91 -13.42
N THR A 48 -4.73 -6.21 -14.32
CA THR A 48 -5.84 -5.34 -13.90
C THR A 48 -7.18 -6.05 -13.93
N GLU A 49 -8.11 -5.55 -13.12
CA GLU A 49 -9.52 -6.01 -13.14
C GLU A 49 -10.15 -5.80 -14.52
N GLY A 50 -9.84 -4.68 -15.18
CA GLY A 50 -10.35 -4.37 -16.52
C GLY A 50 -9.98 -5.44 -17.56
N THR A 51 -8.71 -5.87 -17.56
CA THR A 51 -8.21 -6.92 -18.44
C THR A 51 -8.88 -8.27 -18.15
N ILE A 52 -9.06 -8.62 -16.87
CA ILE A 52 -9.78 -9.83 -16.46
C ILE A 52 -11.23 -9.81 -16.95
N GLN A 53 -11.92 -8.69 -16.76
CA GLN A 53 -13.32 -8.52 -17.24
C GLN A 53 -13.40 -8.64 -18.76
N ALA A 54 -12.50 -7.98 -19.49
CA ALA A 54 -12.44 -8.07 -20.95
C ALA A 54 -12.21 -9.51 -21.44
N MET A 55 -11.33 -10.27 -20.78
CA MET A 55 -11.14 -11.70 -21.10
C MET A 55 -12.42 -12.51 -20.94
N VAL A 56 -13.16 -12.30 -19.86
CA VAL A 56 -14.44 -12.98 -19.60
C VAL A 56 -15.51 -12.57 -20.63
N GLU A 57 -15.54 -11.29 -21.00
CA GLU A 57 -16.47 -10.81 -22.04
C GLU A 57 -16.19 -11.45 -23.40
N VAL A 58 -14.92 -11.53 -23.81
CA VAL A 58 -14.51 -12.22 -25.06
C VAL A 58 -14.87 -13.69 -24.98
N ARG A 59 -14.64 -14.36 -23.82
CA ARG A 59 -14.97 -15.76 -23.61
C ARG A 59 -16.49 -16.02 -23.75
N ARG A 60 -17.33 -15.10 -23.26
CA ARG A 60 -18.81 -15.18 -23.35
C ARG A 60 -19.37 -14.60 -24.65
N GLY A 61 -18.50 -14.17 -25.55
CA GLY A 61 -18.90 -13.58 -26.83
C GLY A 61 -19.65 -14.53 -27.73
N LYS A 62 -20.17 -14.01 -28.86
CA LYS A 62 -21.03 -14.75 -29.80
C LYS A 62 -20.41 -16.04 -30.32
N ASN A 63 -19.10 -16.11 -30.44
CA ASN A 63 -18.38 -17.30 -30.94
C ASN A 63 -18.17 -18.37 -29.87
N ASN A 64 -18.50 -18.09 -28.63
CA ASN A 64 -18.35 -19.00 -27.48
C ASN A 64 -17.02 -19.80 -27.52
N PRO A 65 -15.86 -19.14 -27.61
CA PRO A 65 -14.56 -19.79 -27.70
C PRO A 65 -14.33 -20.70 -26.50
N ALA A 66 -13.67 -21.84 -26.67
CA ALA A 66 -13.31 -22.70 -25.54
C ALA A 66 -12.24 -22.11 -24.67
N VAL A 67 -11.30 -21.36 -25.27
CA VAL A 67 -10.17 -20.74 -24.60
C VAL A 67 -9.96 -19.35 -25.16
N VAL A 68 -9.76 -18.38 -24.25
CA VAL A 68 -9.24 -17.04 -24.56
C VAL A 68 -7.90 -16.87 -23.84
N VAL A 69 -6.86 -16.55 -24.60
CA VAL A 69 -5.51 -16.36 -24.08
C VAL A 69 -5.20 -14.87 -24.05
N LEU A 70 -4.60 -14.39 -22.97
CA LEU A 70 -4.04 -13.04 -22.93
C LEU A 70 -2.72 -13.02 -23.67
N GLY A 71 -2.64 -12.15 -24.70
CA GLY A 71 -1.44 -11.90 -25.48
C GLY A 71 -0.91 -10.49 -25.23
N PHE A 72 0.35 -10.29 -25.55
CA PHE A 72 1.00 -8.98 -25.53
C PHE A 72 2.14 -8.93 -26.56
N SER A 73 2.51 -7.73 -26.95
CA SER A 73 3.55 -7.50 -27.96
C SER A 73 4.68 -6.66 -27.34
N PRO A 74 5.69 -7.29 -26.67
CA PRO A 74 6.82 -6.58 -26.12
C PRO A 74 7.81 -6.12 -27.19
N ASP A 75 8.62 -5.11 -26.91
CA ASP A 75 9.70 -4.66 -27.82
C ASP A 75 10.69 -5.78 -28.13
N ASP A 76 11.02 -6.61 -27.14
CA ASP A 76 11.82 -7.83 -27.30
C ASP A 76 11.00 -9.04 -26.83
N PRO A 77 10.54 -9.90 -27.78
CA PRO A 77 9.78 -11.11 -27.47
C PRO A 77 10.55 -12.16 -26.64
N GLY A 78 11.87 -12.08 -26.54
CA GLY A 78 12.69 -12.95 -25.71
C GLY A 78 12.31 -14.44 -25.79
N GLU A 79 12.23 -15.08 -24.63
CA GLU A 79 11.90 -16.50 -24.49
C GLU A 79 10.39 -16.78 -24.23
N TYR A 80 9.52 -15.79 -24.41
CA TYR A 80 8.08 -16.01 -24.28
C TYR A 80 7.54 -17.00 -25.33
N GLY A 81 6.47 -17.73 -25.00
CA GLY A 81 5.72 -18.51 -25.97
C GLY A 81 5.09 -17.62 -27.04
N ARG A 82 4.97 -18.11 -28.25
CA ARG A 82 4.41 -17.37 -29.40
C ARG A 82 2.96 -17.77 -29.67
N LEU A 83 2.12 -16.76 -29.90
CA LEU A 83 0.71 -16.96 -30.26
C LEU A 83 0.57 -16.98 -31.78
N VAL A 84 0.29 -18.17 -32.34
CA VAL A 84 0.10 -18.36 -33.77
C VAL A 84 -1.37 -18.21 -34.11
N LYS A 85 -1.71 -17.21 -34.94
CA LYS A 85 -3.09 -16.96 -35.40
C LYS A 85 -3.33 -17.62 -36.74
N ASP A 86 -4.55 -18.15 -36.97
CA ASP A 86 -5.00 -18.63 -38.27
C ASP A 86 -5.35 -17.46 -39.21
N VAL A 87 -5.68 -17.80 -40.48
CA VAL A 87 -6.01 -16.79 -41.52
C VAL A 87 -7.27 -15.97 -41.22
N ASN A 88 -8.11 -16.40 -40.28
CA ASN A 88 -9.31 -15.71 -39.84
C ASN A 88 -9.11 -14.93 -38.54
N GLY A 89 -7.88 -14.89 -38.00
CA GLY A 89 -7.51 -14.19 -36.76
C GLY A 89 -7.80 -14.98 -35.47
N GLY A 90 -8.26 -16.23 -35.58
CA GLY A 90 -8.40 -17.14 -34.43
C GLY A 90 -7.05 -17.64 -33.95
N LEU A 91 -6.94 -17.98 -32.67
CA LEU A 91 -5.73 -18.61 -32.13
C LEU A 91 -5.68 -20.07 -32.60
N GLU A 92 -4.63 -20.43 -33.32
CA GLU A 92 -4.40 -21.79 -33.83
C GLU A 92 -3.64 -22.65 -32.82
N LYS A 93 -2.52 -22.13 -32.32
CA LYS A 93 -1.67 -22.78 -31.30
C LYS A 93 -0.81 -21.80 -30.55
N ILE A 94 -0.29 -22.25 -29.43
CA ILE A 94 0.80 -21.59 -28.69
C ILE A 94 2.05 -22.42 -28.86
N VAL A 95 3.18 -21.80 -29.18
CA VAL A 95 4.45 -22.49 -29.36
C VAL A 95 5.44 -21.93 -28.37
N GLU A 96 5.92 -22.79 -27.49
CA GLU A 96 6.97 -22.41 -26.54
C GLU A 96 8.29 -22.09 -27.28
N PHE A 97 9.07 -21.15 -26.77
CA PHE A 97 10.26 -20.68 -27.47
C PHE A 97 11.27 -21.80 -27.80
N CYS A 98 11.40 -22.79 -26.90
CA CYS A 98 12.31 -23.92 -27.08
C CYS A 98 11.86 -24.85 -28.23
N ASP A 99 10.56 -24.91 -28.51
CA ASP A 99 9.97 -25.77 -29.55
C ASP A 99 9.67 -25.00 -30.86
N ALA A 100 9.86 -23.65 -30.84
CA ALA A 100 9.55 -22.77 -31.96
C ALA A 100 10.58 -22.88 -33.09
N ASN A 101 10.13 -22.95 -34.33
CA ASN A 101 10.99 -22.83 -35.51
C ASN A 101 11.37 -21.38 -35.78
N GLU A 102 12.25 -21.12 -36.78
CA GLU A 102 12.79 -19.79 -37.08
C GLU A 102 11.70 -18.74 -37.43
N ASP A 103 10.63 -19.17 -38.09
CA ASP A 103 9.55 -18.27 -38.48
C ASP A 103 8.61 -17.98 -37.29
N GLU A 104 8.33 -18.99 -36.48
CA GLU A 104 7.55 -18.84 -35.26
C GLU A 104 8.24 -17.92 -34.25
N ARG A 105 9.57 -18.00 -34.13
CA ARG A 105 10.36 -17.10 -33.26
C ARG A 105 10.29 -15.63 -33.65
N LYS A 106 9.99 -15.32 -34.91
CA LYS A 106 9.83 -13.94 -35.41
C LYS A 106 8.46 -13.34 -35.06
N ILE A 107 7.51 -14.14 -34.61
CA ILE A 107 6.19 -13.64 -34.19
C ILE A 107 6.37 -12.73 -32.97
N GLY A 108 5.92 -11.48 -33.07
CA GLY A 108 5.99 -10.51 -31.97
C GLY A 108 4.92 -10.73 -30.90
N LEU A 109 3.82 -11.39 -31.22
CA LEU A 109 2.72 -11.63 -30.28
C LEU A 109 3.06 -12.79 -29.35
N CYS A 110 3.19 -12.48 -28.07
CA CYS A 110 3.63 -13.38 -27.01
C CYS A 110 2.48 -13.85 -26.12
N ASN A 111 2.63 -15.03 -25.53
CA ASN A 111 1.74 -15.59 -24.54
C ASN A 111 2.04 -15.02 -23.15
N ALA A 112 1.03 -14.41 -22.52
CA ALA A 112 1.13 -13.94 -21.13
C ALA A 112 0.90 -15.06 -20.09
N GLY A 113 0.53 -16.25 -20.52
CA GLY A 113 0.22 -17.38 -19.63
C GLY A 113 -1.17 -17.34 -18.99
N ILE A 114 -1.87 -16.25 -19.11
CA ILE A 114 -3.19 -16.02 -18.51
C ILE A 114 -4.27 -16.46 -19.46
N MET A 115 -5.24 -17.26 -18.98
CA MET A 115 -6.28 -17.85 -19.80
C MET A 115 -7.66 -17.76 -19.15
N ALA A 116 -8.68 -17.50 -19.98
CA ALA A 116 -10.09 -17.68 -19.62
C ALA A 116 -10.65 -18.88 -20.40
N ILE A 117 -11.15 -19.88 -19.71
CA ILE A 117 -11.49 -21.20 -20.26
C ILE A 117 -12.95 -21.53 -19.94
N ASP A 118 -13.67 -22.13 -20.85
CA ASP A 118 -14.98 -22.70 -20.61
C ASP A 118 -14.88 -23.83 -19.59
N GLY A 119 -15.45 -23.65 -18.39
CA GLY A 119 -15.39 -24.65 -17.33
C GLY A 119 -15.98 -26.01 -17.71
N LYS A 120 -16.97 -26.06 -18.62
CA LYS A 120 -17.51 -27.30 -19.11
C LYS A 120 -16.53 -28.13 -19.93
N ARG A 121 -15.55 -27.48 -20.56
CA ARG A 121 -14.57 -28.10 -21.47
C ARG A 121 -13.19 -28.26 -20.84
N LEU A 122 -12.93 -27.57 -19.72
CA LEU A 122 -11.61 -27.48 -19.11
C LEU A 122 -10.97 -28.83 -18.85
N PHE A 123 -11.64 -29.70 -18.09
CA PHE A 123 -11.06 -30.99 -17.70
C PHE A 123 -11.00 -31.97 -18.85
N GLU A 124 -11.92 -31.88 -19.84
CA GLU A 124 -11.81 -32.65 -21.09
C GLU A 124 -10.53 -32.27 -21.84
N LEU A 125 -10.20 -30.96 -21.91
CA LEU A 125 -8.98 -30.52 -22.58
C LEU A 125 -7.73 -30.93 -21.79
N LEU A 126 -7.72 -30.74 -20.47
CA LEU A 126 -6.56 -31.06 -19.61
C LEU A 126 -6.19 -32.54 -19.61
N ASN A 127 -7.19 -33.42 -19.66
CA ASN A 127 -6.99 -34.89 -19.71
C ASN A 127 -6.38 -35.38 -21.01
N GLU A 128 -6.37 -34.59 -22.08
CA GLU A 128 -5.73 -34.92 -23.37
C GLU A 128 -4.33 -34.28 -23.51
N VAL A 129 -3.89 -33.46 -22.56
CA VAL A 129 -2.53 -32.91 -22.60
C VAL A 129 -1.51 -34.02 -22.37
N ALA A 130 -0.49 -34.07 -23.23
CA ALA A 130 0.60 -35.03 -23.15
C ALA A 130 1.93 -34.33 -22.77
N ASP A 131 2.90 -35.09 -22.32
CA ASP A 131 4.26 -34.62 -21.95
C ASP A 131 5.28 -34.72 -23.08
N ASN A 132 4.83 -34.78 -24.33
CA ASN A 132 5.63 -34.99 -25.55
C ASN A 132 6.31 -33.66 -25.99
N ASN A 133 7.06 -32.99 -25.12
CA ASN A 133 7.77 -31.75 -25.41
C ASN A 133 9.20 -31.79 -24.88
N ALA A 134 9.99 -30.76 -25.18
CA ALA A 134 11.41 -30.69 -24.81
C ALA A 134 11.70 -30.82 -23.31
N LYS A 135 10.71 -30.50 -22.45
CA LYS A 135 10.83 -30.55 -20.97
C LYS A 135 10.19 -31.79 -20.34
N SER A 136 9.46 -32.59 -21.14
CA SER A 136 8.65 -33.72 -20.63
C SER A 136 7.68 -33.29 -19.51
N GLU A 137 7.00 -32.15 -19.70
CA GLU A 137 6.04 -31.55 -18.80
C GLU A 137 4.66 -31.42 -19.45
N PHE A 138 3.58 -31.45 -18.68
CA PHE A 138 2.21 -31.19 -19.16
C PHE A 138 1.99 -29.67 -19.26
N PHE A 139 2.14 -29.12 -20.47
CA PHE A 139 1.97 -27.68 -20.72
C PHE A 139 0.50 -27.29 -20.86
N LEU A 140 0.07 -26.28 -20.10
CA LEU A 140 -1.29 -25.73 -20.23
C LEU A 140 -1.54 -25.16 -21.63
N THR A 141 -0.52 -24.66 -22.30
CA THR A 141 -0.59 -24.10 -23.65
C THR A 141 -1.08 -25.09 -24.71
N ASP A 142 -0.91 -26.39 -24.47
CA ASP A 142 -1.36 -27.46 -25.41
C ASP A 142 -2.90 -27.57 -25.53
N ILE A 143 -3.65 -27.09 -24.50
CA ILE A 143 -5.12 -27.10 -24.56
C ILE A 143 -5.69 -26.32 -25.76
N VAL A 144 -4.95 -25.32 -26.27
CA VAL A 144 -5.35 -24.53 -27.43
C VAL A 144 -5.36 -25.43 -28.68
N GLY A 145 -4.28 -26.14 -28.95
CA GLY A 145 -4.20 -27.09 -30.06
C GLY A 145 -5.24 -28.21 -29.97
N ILE A 146 -5.44 -28.73 -28.74
CA ILE A 146 -6.48 -29.76 -28.49
C ILE A 146 -7.89 -29.20 -28.73
N ALA A 147 -8.21 -28.02 -28.25
CA ALA A 147 -9.50 -27.36 -28.49
C ALA A 147 -9.75 -27.17 -30.01
N ARG A 148 -8.73 -26.70 -30.73
CA ARG A 148 -8.78 -26.51 -32.19
C ARG A 148 -9.01 -27.83 -32.94
N SER A 149 -8.37 -28.93 -32.55
CA SER A 149 -8.56 -30.24 -33.14
C SER A 149 -10.00 -30.77 -32.98
N LYS A 150 -10.68 -30.35 -31.89
CA LYS A 150 -12.11 -30.65 -31.64
C LYS A 150 -13.06 -29.69 -32.37
N GLY A 151 -12.54 -28.74 -33.15
CA GLY A 151 -13.34 -27.72 -33.85
C GLY A 151 -13.86 -26.60 -32.94
N TRP A 152 -13.30 -26.45 -31.71
CA TRP A 152 -13.67 -25.38 -30.82
C TRP A 152 -12.84 -24.13 -31.09
N GLY A 153 -13.49 -22.97 -30.99
CA GLY A 153 -12.83 -21.68 -31.18
C GLY A 153 -11.86 -21.34 -30.04
N CYS A 154 -10.71 -20.79 -30.41
CA CYS A 154 -9.78 -20.17 -29.46
C CYS A 154 -9.46 -18.76 -29.94
N LEU A 155 -9.37 -17.79 -29.01
CA LEU A 155 -9.13 -16.39 -29.32
C LEU A 155 -7.98 -15.84 -28.50
N VAL A 156 -7.43 -14.72 -28.95
CA VAL A 156 -6.47 -13.90 -28.20
C VAL A 156 -7.14 -12.58 -27.86
N LEU A 157 -7.05 -12.18 -26.60
CA LEU A 157 -7.19 -10.79 -26.18
C LEU A 157 -5.77 -10.24 -26.03
N GLU A 158 -5.46 -9.14 -26.72
CA GLU A 158 -4.16 -8.50 -26.63
C GLU A 158 -4.26 -7.31 -25.66
N THR A 159 -3.35 -7.21 -24.70
CA THR A 159 -3.22 -6.01 -23.86
C THR A 159 -2.25 -5.03 -24.50
N ASP A 160 -2.60 -3.75 -24.45
CA ASP A 160 -1.75 -2.64 -24.90
C ASP A 160 -0.71 -2.23 -23.84
N ASP A 161 -0.82 -2.75 -22.60
CA ASP A 161 0.09 -2.49 -21.50
C ASP A 161 0.92 -3.75 -21.17
N PRO A 162 2.14 -3.89 -21.70
CA PRO A 162 3.00 -5.04 -21.41
C PRO A 162 3.36 -5.19 -19.92
N ASP A 163 3.31 -4.11 -19.14
CA ASP A 163 3.62 -4.16 -17.71
C ASP A 163 2.58 -4.97 -16.94
N GLU A 164 1.33 -5.07 -17.44
CA GLU A 164 0.30 -5.90 -16.80
C GLU A 164 0.67 -7.37 -16.67
N VAL A 165 1.46 -7.85 -17.61
CA VAL A 165 1.81 -9.27 -17.72
C VAL A 165 3.26 -9.55 -17.35
N MET A 166 3.92 -8.60 -16.71
CA MET A 166 5.28 -8.74 -16.22
C MET A 166 5.38 -9.83 -15.15
N GLY A 167 6.18 -10.86 -15.42
CA GLY A 167 6.46 -11.93 -14.47
C GLY A 167 7.60 -11.57 -13.51
N VAL A 168 7.39 -11.78 -12.21
CA VAL A 168 8.36 -11.47 -11.15
C VAL A 168 9.08 -12.74 -10.69
N ASN A 169 10.28 -12.99 -11.21
CA ASN A 169 11.10 -14.15 -10.87
C ASN A 169 12.37 -13.81 -10.07
N SER A 170 12.63 -12.52 -9.85
CA SER A 170 13.82 -12.03 -9.17
C SER A 170 13.52 -10.77 -8.35
N ARG A 171 14.42 -10.38 -7.46
CA ARG A 171 14.30 -9.11 -6.73
C ARG A 171 14.43 -7.89 -7.65
N THR A 172 15.14 -8.01 -8.76
CA THR A 172 15.20 -6.96 -9.78
C THR A 172 13.86 -6.82 -10.46
N GLY A 173 13.26 -7.93 -10.93
CA GLY A 173 11.91 -7.93 -11.50
C GLY A 173 10.83 -7.43 -10.50
N LEU A 174 10.99 -7.73 -9.20
CA LEU A 174 10.10 -7.17 -8.18
C LEU A 174 10.21 -5.64 -8.10
N ALA A 175 11.42 -5.08 -8.18
CA ALA A 175 11.61 -3.63 -8.16
C ALA A 175 11.07 -2.96 -9.44
N GLU A 176 11.18 -3.62 -10.59
CA GLU A 176 10.59 -3.16 -11.85
C GLU A 176 9.06 -3.17 -11.79
N ALA A 177 8.47 -4.26 -11.29
CA ALA A 177 7.01 -4.35 -11.09
C ALA A 177 6.50 -3.30 -10.10
N GLU A 178 7.21 -3.08 -8.99
CA GLU A 178 6.88 -2.00 -8.04
C GLU A 178 6.92 -0.63 -8.72
N SER A 179 7.94 -0.37 -9.56
CA SER A 179 8.06 0.90 -10.28
C SER A 179 6.88 1.13 -11.24
N ALA A 180 6.49 0.10 -11.99
CA ALA A 180 5.32 0.15 -12.89
C ALA A 180 4.01 0.37 -12.10
N PHE A 181 3.84 -0.34 -10.97
CA PHE A 181 2.69 -0.14 -10.08
C PHE A 181 2.62 1.29 -9.57
N GLN A 182 3.73 1.84 -9.05
CA GLN A 182 3.79 3.21 -8.53
C GLN A 182 3.51 4.24 -9.62
N TYR A 183 4.03 4.05 -10.83
CA TYR A 183 3.72 4.91 -11.97
C TYR A 183 2.22 4.95 -12.26
N ARG A 184 1.58 3.79 -12.31
CA ARG A 184 0.14 3.64 -12.55
C ARG A 184 -0.70 4.32 -11.45
N MET A 185 -0.33 4.12 -10.18
CA MET A 185 -1.01 4.76 -9.05
C MET A 185 -0.91 6.29 -9.09
N ARG A 186 0.27 6.83 -9.41
CA ARG A 186 0.51 8.27 -9.54
C ARG A 186 -0.31 8.88 -10.67
N LEU A 187 -0.31 8.23 -11.83
CA LEU A 187 -1.09 8.66 -12.98
C LEU A 187 -2.59 8.71 -12.65
N SER A 188 -3.13 7.64 -12.11
CA SER A 188 -4.53 7.55 -11.67
C SER A 188 -4.89 8.62 -10.64
N ALA A 189 -4.03 8.89 -9.66
CA ALA A 189 -4.23 9.95 -8.68
C ALA A 189 -4.31 11.33 -9.36
N MET A 190 -3.38 11.64 -10.27
CA MET A 190 -3.38 12.93 -10.98
C MET A 190 -4.61 13.08 -11.91
N GLU A 191 -5.00 12.04 -12.60
CA GLU A 191 -6.20 12.03 -13.46
C GLU A 191 -7.50 12.21 -12.65
N SER A 192 -7.52 11.73 -11.39
CA SER A 192 -8.66 11.92 -10.48
C SER A 192 -8.72 13.31 -9.84
N GLY A 193 -7.73 14.19 -10.09
CA GLY A 193 -7.69 15.58 -9.62
C GLY A 193 -6.80 15.81 -8.41
N VAL A 194 -5.85 14.91 -8.13
CA VAL A 194 -4.81 15.07 -7.10
C VAL A 194 -3.60 15.80 -7.70
N THR A 195 -3.04 16.77 -6.98
CA THR A 195 -1.80 17.43 -7.36
C THR A 195 -0.61 16.78 -6.64
N LEU A 196 0.27 16.14 -7.40
CA LEU A 196 1.56 15.64 -6.91
C LEU A 196 2.64 16.65 -7.29
N GLN A 197 3.30 17.29 -6.30
CA GLN A 197 4.33 18.32 -6.56
C GLN A 197 5.63 17.73 -7.15
N ASP A 198 5.94 16.49 -6.77
CA ASP A 198 7.05 15.71 -7.30
C ASP A 198 6.62 14.23 -7.34
N PRO A 199 5.94 13.82 -8.44
CA PRO A 199 5.30 12.51 -8.52
C PRO A 199 6.25 11.34 -8.21
N ASP A 200 7.49 11.39 -8.68
CA ASP A 200 8.44 10.28 -8.56
C ASP A 200 8.87 9.97 -7.13
N THR A 201 8.62 10.89 -6.22
CA THR A 201 8.96 10.74 -4.80
C THR A 201 7.76 10.38 -3.91
N VAL A 202 6.57 10.19 -4.50
CA VAL A 202 5.36 9.79 -3.77
C VAL A 202 5.11 8.29 -3.96
N TRP A 203 4.94 7.57 -2.85
CA TRP A 203 4.70 6.13 -2.83
C TRP A 203 3.32 5.80 -2.28
N PHE A 204 2.55 5.01 -3.03
CA PHE A 204 1.20 4.60 -2.70
C PHE A 204 1.13 3.13 -2.29
N SER A 205 0.28 2.81 -1.32
CA SER A 205 -0.20 1.45 -1.13
C SER A 205 -1.33 1.15 -2.11
N PHE A 206 -1.55 -0.13 -2.42
CA PHE A 206 -2.57 -0.57 -3.37
C PHE A 206 -4.00 -0.16 -2.98
N ASP A 207 -4.25 0.03 -1.70
CA ASP A 207 -5.55 0.35 -1.10
C ASP A 207 -5.72 1.83 -0.71
N THR A 208 -4.76 2.69 -1.10
CA THR A 208 -4.82 4.12 -0.80
C THR A 208 -6.01 4.78 -1.50
N GLN A 209 -6.89 5.42 -0.73
CA GLN A 209 -8.04 6.17 -1.24
C GLN A 209 -7.82 7.67 -1.07
N ILE A 210 -8.02 8.44 -2.14
CA ILE A 210 -7.74 9.89 -2.13
C ILE A 210 -8.92 10.63 -2.74
N GLY A 211 -9.37 11.68 -2.04
CA GLY A 211 -10.40 12.59 -2.50
C GLY A 211 -9.90 13.57 -3.56
N LYS A 212 -10.74 14.55 -3.92
CA LYS A 212 -10.47 15.55 -4.96
C LYS A 212 -9.70 16.75 -4.40
N ASP A 213 -8.98 17.44 -5.28
CA ASP A 213 -8.24 18.67 -4.96
C ASP A 213 -7.21 18.48 -3.83
N VAL A 214 -6.75 17.26 -3.59
CA VAL A 214 -5.68 16.96 -2.63
C VAL A 214 -4.34 17.40 -3.21
N VAL A 215 -3.49 18.02 -2.37
CA VAL A 215 -2.13 18.44 -2.74
C VAL A 215 -1.11 17.67 -1.92
N ILE A 216 -0.22 16.94 -2.60
CA ILE A 216 0.79 16.09 -1.98
C ILE A 216 2.19 16.61 -2.34
N GLY A 217 2.98 16.93 -1.32
CA GLY A 217 4.37 17.35 -1.44
C GLY A 217 5.32 16.17 -1.75
N PRO A 218 6.61 16.46 -1.97
CA PRO A 218 7.60 15.44 -2.27
C PRO A 218 7.91 14.52 -1.08
N ASN A 219 8.41 13.31 -1.36
CA ASN A 219 8.86 12.32 -0.37
C ASN A 219 7.76 11.93 0.64
N VAL A 220 6.56 11.69 0.15
CA VAL A 220 5.44 11.19 0.95
C VAL A 220 5.25 9.70 0.69
N VAL A 221 5.12 8.93 1.77
CA VAL A 221 4.91 7.48 1.72
C VAL A 221 3.57 7.14 2.36
N PHE A 222 2.72 6.47 1.59
CA PHE A 222 1.47 5.88 2.07
C PHE A 222 1.65 4.37 2.25
N GLY A 223 1.49 3.92 3.48
CA GLY A 223 1.31 2.51 3.81
C GLY A 223 -0.15 2.07 3.64
N PRO A 224 -0.47 0.80 3.95
CA PRO A 224 -1.83 0.26 3.83
C PRO A 224 -2.86 1.00 4.70
N GLY A 225 -4.13 0.99 4.25
CA GLY A 225 -5.27 1.45 5.02
C GLY A 225 -5.39 2.98 5.16
N VAL A 226 -4.94 3.75 4.17
CA VAL A 226 -5.02 5.22 4.18
C VAL A 226 -6.23 5.71 3.38
N ILE A 227 -7.03 6.56 4.02
CA ILE A 227 -8.20 7.24 3.42
C ILE A 227 -8.04 8.75 3.58
N ILE A 228 -8.06 9.49 2.50
CA ILE A 228 -7.84 10.94 2.45
C ILE A 228 -9.07 11.62 1.84
N GLY A 229 -9.66 12.56 2.56
CA GLY A 229 -10.77 13.38 2.11
C GLY A 229 -10.36 14.49 1.13
N ASP A 230 -11.34 15.26 0.69
CA ASP A 230 -11.14 16.32 -0.30
C ASP A 230 -10.31 17.49 0.25
N LYS A 231 -9.54 18.14 -0.62
CA LYS A 231 -8.77 19.37 -0.35
C LYS A 231 -7.74 19.24 0.79
N VAL A 232 -7.36 18.04 1.16
CA VAL A 232 -6.30 17.79 2.14
C VAL A 232 -4.95 18.24 1.57
N GLN A 233 -4.12 18.83 2.42
CA GLN A 233 -2.75 19.19 2.09
C GLN A 233 -1.77 18.30 2.85
N ILE A 234 -1.00 17.48 2.15
CA ILE A 234 0.06 16.66 2.73
C ILE A 234 1.39 17.25 2.29
N ARG A 235 2.14 17.79 3.27
CA ARG A 235 3.43 18.40 3.03
C ARG A 235 4.54 17.33 2.97
N ALA A 236 5.70 17.74 2.49
CA ALA A 236 6.83 16.85 2.26
C ALA A 236 7.25 16.00 3.49
N PHE A 237 7.84 14.84 3.19
CA PHE A 237 8.45 13.92 4.17
C PHE A 237 7.46 13.38 5.21
N CYS A 238 6.23 13.12 4.82
CA CYS A 238 5.25 12.45 5.68
C CYS A 238 5.23 10.95 5.45
N HIS A 239 5.02 10.18 6.52
CA HIS A 239 4.77 8.75 6.48
C HIS A 239 3.41 8.48 7.11
N ILE A 240 2.48 7.89 6.34
CA ILE A 240 1.07 7.75 6.71
C ILE A 240 0.65 6.30 6.47
N GLU A 241 0.13 5.63 7.50
CA GLU A 241 -0.35 4.25 7.45
C GLU A 241 -1.57 4.06 8.35
N GLY A 242 -2.57 3.28 7.92
CA GLY A 242 -3.75 2.96 8.72
C GLY A 242 -4.47 4.19 9.28
N ALA A 243 -4.56 5.25 8.50
CA ALA A 243 -5.03 6.56 8.93
C ALA A 243 -6.19 7.07 8.08
N LYS A 244 -7.12 7.74 8.73
CA LYS A 244 -8.19 8.51 8.07
C LYS A 244 -7.93 10.00 8.24
N ILE A 245 -8.02 10.75 7.16
CA ILE A 245 -7.80 12.20 7.12
C ILE A 245 -9.00 12.82 6.43
N ASP A 246 -9.77 13.59 7.18
CA ASP A 246 -10.96 14.26 6.67
C ASP A 246 -10.60 15.56 5.92
N GLU A 247 -11.59 16.16 5.28
CA GLU A 247 -11.47 17.29 4.35
C GLU A 247 -10.74 18.51 4.93
N ASN A 248 -10.02 19.23 4.06
CA ASN A 248 -9.26 20.46 4.37
C ASN A 248 -8.17 20.30 5.45
N ALA A 249 -7.89 19.11 5.94
CA ALA A 249 -6.83 18.92 6.93
C ALA A 249 -5.45 19.22 6.34
N ILE A 250 -4.52 19.64 7.18
CA ILE A 250 -3.12 19.94 6.79
C ILE A 250 -2.18 19.03 7.58
N ILE A 251 -1.41 18.21 6.85
CA ILE A 251 -0.49 17.23 7.43
C ILE A 251 0.96 17.57 7.07
N GLY A 252 1.84 17.59 8.05
CA GLY A 252 3.27 17.78 7.87
C GLY A 252 3.77 19.23 7.85
N PRO A 253 5.02 19.41 7.41
CA PRO A 253 5.96 18.38 6.95
C PRO A 253 6.48 17.46 8.07
N PHE A 254 7.12 16.34 7.72
CA PHE A 254 7.72 15.39 8.68
C PHE A 254 6.72 14.85 9.72
N ALA A 255 5.46 14.66 9.35
CA ALA A 255 4.46 14.05 10.21
C ALA A 255 4.44 12.52 10.04
N ARG A 256 4.18 11.81 11.14
CA ARG A 256 3.96 10.37 11.11
C ARG A 256 2.58 10.02 11.62
N LEU A 257 1.69 9.60 10.74
CA LEU A 257 0.39 9.04 11.10
C LEU A 257 0.46 7.51 11.04
N ARG A 258 -0.01 6.88 12.11
CA ARG A 258 0.06 5.43 12.28
C ARG A 258 -1.35 4.87 12.45
N GLN A 259 -1.42 3.54 12.49
CA GLN A 259 -2.67 2.81 12.68
C GLN A 259 -3.58 3.46 13.72
N GLY A 260 -4.86 3.69 13.33
CA GLY A 260 -5.88 4.29 14.17
C GLY A 260 -5.78 5.81 14.32
N ALA A 261 -4.96 6.50 13.51
CA ALA A 261 -4.99 7.96 13.44
C ALA A 261 -6.24 8.41 12.66
N ASP A 262 -7.11 9.19 13.31
CA ASP A 262 -8.34 9.75 12.74
C ASP A 262 -8.29 11.28 12.85
N ILE A 263 -8.05 11.94 11.72
CA ILE A 263 -7.81 13.39 11.64
C ILE A 263 -9.06 14.06 11.07
N GLY A 264 -9.76 14.80 11.90
CA GLY A 264 -11.02 15.48 11.55
C GLY A 264 -10.84 16.66 10.59
N PRO A 265 -11.96 17.21 10.10
CA PRO A 265 -11.96 18.32 9.14
C PRO A 265 -11.19 19.54 9.68
N ASP A 266 -10.49 20.25 8.78
CA ASP A 266 -9.73 21.47 9.10
C ASP A 266 -8.63 21.30 10.16
N ALA A 267 -8.37 20.08 10.64
CA ALA A 267 -7.34 19.83 11.64
C ALA A 267 -5.91 19.99 11.08
N GLN A 268 -4.97 20.32 11.96
CA GLN A 268 -3.59 20.59 11.56
C GLN A 268 -2.61 19.74 12.35
N ILE A 269 -1.87 18.89 11.64
CA ILE A 269 -0.78 18.08 12.18
C ILE A 269 0.52 18.60 11.57
N GLY A 270 1.38 19.20 12.37
CA GLY A 270 2.61 19.82 11.86
C GLY A 270 3.85 18.94 11.97
N ASN A 271 5.01 19.60 12.00
CA ASN A 271 6.30 18.94 11.88
C ASN A 271 6.69 18.12 13.14
N PHE A 272 7.22 16.92 12.86
CA PHE A 272 7.67 15.98 13.90
C PHE A 272 6.57 15.62 14.90
N VAL A 273 5.33 15.51 14.42
CA VAL A 273 4.20 15.05 15.20
C VAL A 273 3.88 13.61 14.82
N GLY A 274 3.82 12.76 15.84
CA GLY A 274 3.39 11.37 15.72
C GLY A 274 1.97 11.20 16.27
N VAL A 275 1.07 10.59 15.48
CA VAL A 275 -0.30 10.26 15.87
C VAL A 275 -0.53 8.76 15.73
N LYS A 276 -1.11 8.12 16.77
CA LYS A 276 -1.44 6.70 16.77
C LYS A 276 -2.65 6.42 17.66
N GLU A 277 -3.62 5.63 17.18
CA GLU A 277 -4.82 5.28 17.96
C GLU A 277 -5.42 6.54 18.61
N ALA A 278 -5.58 7.60 17.83
CA ALA A 278 -6.02 8.88 18.35
C ALA A 278 -6.89 9.63 17.34
N ARG A 279 -7.94 10.27 17.87
CA ARG A 279 -8.82 11.13 17.10
C ARG A 279 -8.55 12.59 17.41
N LEU A 280 -8.34 13.39 16.37
CA LEU A 280 -8.31 14.85 16.45
C LEU A 280 -9.58 15.38 15.78
N ASP A 281 -10.46 16.01 16.54
CA ASP A 281 -11.71 16.57 16.03
C ASP A 281 -11.49 17.82 15.17
N GLN A 282 -12.58 18.35 14.59
CA GLN A 282 -12.55 19.48 13.68
C GLN A 282 -11.71 20.66 14.19
N GLY A 283 -10.81 21.15 13.37
CA GLY A 283 -9.97 22.34 13.65
C GLY A 283 -8.98 22.17 14.78
N ALA A 284 -8.80 20.96 15.33
CA ALA A 284 -7.77 20.69 16.34
C ALA A 284 -6.38 20.87 15.76
N LYS A 285 -5.44 21.36 16.58
CA LYS A 285 -4.09 21.71 16.14
C LYS A 285 -3.00 21.05 16.99
N ALA A 286 -2.10 20.33 16.33
CA ALA A 286 -0.88 19.79 16.91
C ALA A 286 0.28 20.06 15.95
N ASN A 287 0.92 21.23 16.08
CA ASN A 287 1.76 21.73 15.00
C ASN A 287 3.25 21.39 15.13
N HIS A 288 3.76 21.01 16.32
CA HIS A 288 5.19 20.84 16.50
C HIS A 288 5.56 19.79 17.55
N LEU A 289 6.48 18.88 17.19
CA LEU A 289 7.26 18.05 18.12
C LEU A 289 6.43 17.31 19.18
N SER A 290 5.27 16.79 18.84
CA SER A 290 4.33 16.20 19.79
C SER A 290 4.09 14.72 19.51
N TYR A 291 3.79 13.94 20.55
CA TYR A 291 3.26 12.59 20.42
C TYR A 291 1.84 12.52 20.98
N ILE A 292 0.90 12.08 20.13
CA ILE A 292 -0.51 11.96 20.44
C ILE A 292 -0.91 10.49 20.21
N GLY A 293 -1.01 9.74 21.29
CA GLY A 293 -1.34 8.33 21.28
C GLY A 293 -2.45 7.98 22.23
N ASP A 294 -3.29 7.00 21.87
CA ASP A 294 -4.43 6.51 22.65
C ASP A 294 -5.25 7.66 23.25
N SER A 295 -5.70 8.62 22.40
CA SER A 295 -6.28 9.87 22.89
C SER A 295 -7.36 10.44 21.97
N ARG A 296 -8.18 11.33 22.52
CA ARG A 296 -9.05 12.21 21.74
C ARG A 296 -8.69 13.66 22.01
N VAL A 297 -8.59 14.46 20.95
CA VAL A 297 -8.36 15.89 20.98
C VAL A 297 -9.59 16.59 20.43
N GLY A 298 -10.33 17.28 21.28
CA GLY A 298 -11.59 17.93 20.96
C GLY A 298 -11.47 19.07 19.97
N ALA A 299 -12.60 19.44 19.36
CA ALA A 299 -12.66 20.44 18.31
C ALA A 299 -12.02 21.78 18.73
N GLY A 300 -11.20 22.35 17.85
CA GLY A 300 -10.51 23.61 18.08
C GLY A 300 -9.49 23.61 19.20
N ALA A 301 -9.19 22.47 19.84
CA ALA A 301 -8.15 22.39 20.86
C ALA A 301 -6.77 22.60 20.24
N ASN A 302 -5.85 23.22 21.03
CA ASN A 302 -4.49 23.48 20.61
C ASN A 302 -3.48 22.73 21.47
N ILE A 303 -2.69 21.90 20.86
CA ILE A 303 -1.61 21.14 21.49
C ILE A 303 -0.30 21.92 21.33
N GLY A 304 0.26 22.37 22.44
CA GLY A 304 1.54 23.09 22.46
C GLY A 304 2.72 22.20 22.05
N ALA A 305 3.74 22.82 21.48
CA ALA A 305 4.95 22.14 21.04
C ALA A 305 5.59 21.29 22.15
N GLY A 306 6.02 20.08 21.83
CA GLY A 306 6.66 19.19 22.81
C GLY A 306 5.69 18.48 23.76
N THR A 307 4.39 18.54 23.51
CA THR A 307 3.39 17.82 24.32
C THR A 307 3.43 16.33 24.05
N ILE A 308 3.32 15.54 25.11
CA ILE A 308 3.31 14.08 25.05
C ILE A 308 2.10 13.54 25.83
N THR A 309 1.27 12.72 25.19
CA THR A 309 0.34 11.84 25.90
C THR A 309 1.12 10.64 26.41
N CYS A 310 1.33 10.55 27.72
CA CYS A 310 2.04 9.43 28.33
C CYS A 310 1.06 8.26 28.52
N ASN A 311 0.78 7.57 27.40
CA ASN A 311 -0.29 6.57 27.27
C ASN A 311 0.10 5.16 27.71
N TYR A 312 1.38 4.89 27.97
CA TYR A 312 1.89 3.56 28.28
C TYR A 312 2.73 3.55 29.55
N ASP A 313 2.38 2.68 30.49
CA ASP A 313 3.02 2.56 31.81
C ASP A 313 4.09 1.46 31.88
N GLY A 314 4.39 0.81 30.77
CA GLY A 314 5.27 -0.35 30.68
C GLY A 314 4.52 -1.69 30.53
N PHE A 315 3.21 -1.72 30.80
CA PHE A 315 2.35 -2.92 30.73
C PHE A 315 1.04 -2.62 30.00
N LEU A 316 0.32 -1.56 30.38
CA LEU A 316 -1.00 -1.21 29.89
C LEU A 316 -0.99 0.13 29.19
N LYS A 317 -1.93 0.30 28.27
CA LYS A 317 -2.21 1.59 27.65
C LYS A 317 -3.43 2.23 28.31
N SER A 318 -3.36 3.53 28.50
CA SER A 318 -4.42 4.34 29.07
C SER A 318 -4.75 5.52 28.16
N HIS A 319 -6.00 6.00 28.22
CA HIS A 319 -6.54 7.02 27.35
C HIS A 319 -6.38 8.42 27.93
N THR A 320 -6.12 9.40 27.05
CA THR A 320 -6.12 10.83 27.35
C THR A 320 -7.28 11.51 26.62
N GLU A 321 -8.15 12.21 27.34
CA GLU A 321 -9.22 13.01 26.77
C GLU A 321 -8.89 14.49 26.86
N ILE A 322 -8.90 15.22 25.74
CA ILE A 322 -8.67 16.66 25.67
C ILE A 322 -9.93 17.31 25.10
N GLY A 323 -10.62 18.14 25.88
CA GLY A 323 -11.87 18.77 25.56
C GLY A 323 -11.77 19.84 24.47
N ALA A 324 -12.92 20.20 23.90
CA ALA A 324 -13.00 21.22 22.87
C ALA A 324 -12.44 22.57 23.34
N GLY A 325 -11.69 23.26 22.50
CA GLY A 325 -11.09 24.56 22.79
C GLY A 325 -10.04 24.55 23.91
N ALA A 326 -9.63 23.40 24.42
CA ALA A 326 -8.56 23.33 25.41
C ALA A 326 -7.22 23.78 24.83
N PHE A 327 -6.39 24.42 25.67
CA PHE A 327 -5.06 24.88 25.31
C PHE A 327 -4.00 24.15 26.15
N ILE A 328 -3.27 23.26 25.52
CA ILE A 328 -2.18 22.54 26.18
C ILE A 328 -0.90 23.34 26.00
N GLY A 329 -0.30 23.78 27.11
CA GLY A 329 0.98 24.52 27.10
C GLY A 329 2.14 23.67 26.56
N SER A 330 3.13 24.32 25.97
CA SER A 330 4.30 23.64 25.42
C SER A 330 5.03 22.77 26.44
N ASN A 331 5.66 21.68 26.02
CA ASN A 331 6.40 20.73 26.87
C ASN A 331 5.56 20.17 28.03
N THR A 332 4.27 19.96 27.81
CA THR A 332 3.39 19.35 28.80
C THR A 332 3.39 17.84 28.65
N SER A 333 3.55 17.12 29.76
CA SER A 333 3.33 15.67 29.83
C SER A 333 1.94 15.40 30.41
N LEU A 334 1.06 14.76 29.62
CA LEU A 334 -0.27 14.33 30.06
C LEU A 334 -0.18 12.85 30.44
N VAL A 335 -0.17 12.55 31.75
CA VAL A 335 -0.01 11.19 32.26
C VAL A 335 -1.37 10.50 32.29
N ALA A 336 -1.59 9.62 31.33
CA ALA A 336 -2.86 8.91 31.21
C ALA A 336 -3.05 7.84 32.33
N PRO A 337 -4.31 7.55 32.75
CA PRO A 337 -5.53 8.18 32.26
C PRO A 337 -5.73 9.60 32.81
N VAL A 338 -6.08 10.56 31.95
CA VAL A 338 -6.30 11.95 32.36
C VAL A 338 -7.27 12.66 31.41
N LYS A 339 -8.11 13.54 31.95
CA LYS A 339 -9.04 14.40 31.22
C LYS A 339 -8.68 15.86 31.39
N ILE A 340 -8.55 16.56 30.28
CA ILE A 340 -8.46 18.02 30.23
C ILE A 340 -9.76 18.52 29.64
N ASN A 341 -10.65 19.04 30.46
CA ASN A 341 -11.99 19.38 30.02
C ASN A 341 -12.03 20.62 29.10
N ALA A 342 -13.22 20.96 28.60
CA ALA A 342 -13.38 21.98 27.57
C ALA A 342 -12.87 23.36 28.02
N GLY A 343 -12.17 24.08 27.14
CA GLY A 343 -11.65 25.41 27.42
C GLY A 343 -10.57 25.48 28.49
N ALA A 344 -10.14 24.34 29.06
CA ALA A 344 -9.10 24.32 30.08
C ALA A 344 -7.70 24.66 29.50
N ILE A 345 -6.84 25.19 30.33
CA ILE A 345 -5.45 25.58 29.97
C ILE A 345 -4.49 24.80 30.86
N THR A 346 -3.46 24.21 30.27
CA THR A 346 -2.31 23.71 31.04
C THR A 346 -1.12 24.65 30.88
N GLY A 347 -0.43 24.95 31.99
CA GLY A 347 0.77 25.79 31.94
C GLY A 347 1.95 25.07 31.28
N ALA A 348 2.72 25.75 30.43
CA ALA A 348 3.87 25.16 29.76
C ALA A 348 4.86 24.51 30.75
N GLY A 349 5.45 23.37 30.38
CA GLY A 349 6.37 22.62 31.22
C GLY A 349 5.70 21.85 32.37
N SER A 350 4.40 21.66 32.34
CA SER A 350 3.66 20.95 33.39
C SER A 350 3.62 19.43 33.17
N VAL A 351 3.57 18.69 34.26
CA VAL A 351 3.25 17.25 34.29
C VAL A 351 1.86 17.09 34.91
N ILE A 352 0.87 16.80 34.07
CA ILE A 352 -0.54 16.73 34.50
C ILE A 352 -0.89 15.25 34.76
N THR A 353 -1.25 14.95 36.00
CA THR A 353 -1.57 13.59 36.49
C THR A 353 -2.98 13.46 37.05
N LYS A 354 -3.77 14.54 37.01
CA LYS A 354 -5.16 14.56 37.47
C LYS A 354 -6.00 15.33 36.47
N ASP A 355 -7.28 15.02 36.45
CA ASP A 355 -8.26 15.70 35.61
C ASP A 355 -8.28 17.20 35.86
N VAL A 356 -8.51 17.97 34.81
CA VAL A 356 -8.60 19.44 34.83
C VAL A 356 -10.03 19.84 34.47
N GLU A 357 -10.68 20.60 35.33
CA GLU A 357 -12.07 21.05 35.15
C GLU A 357 -12.21 22.01 33.96
N ASP A 358 -13.46 22.19 33.50
CA ASP A 358 -13.79 23.15 32.44
C ASP A 358 -13.25 24.56 32.75
N ASN A 359 -12.64 25.18 31.75
CA ASN A 359 -12.10 26.55 31.82
C ASN A 359 -11.10 26.79 32.95
N ALA A 360 -10.55 25.74 33.55
CA ALA A 360 -9.56 25.84 34.60
C ALA A 360 -8.13 26.00 34.05
N LEU A 361 -7.25 26.60 34.85
CA LEU A 361 -5.79 26.64 34.62
C LEU A 361 -5.11 25.63 35.53
N ALA A 362 -4.47 24.62 34.96
CA ALA A 362 -3.65 23.66 35.68
C ALA A 362 -2.15 23.95 35.48
N ILE A 363 -1.40 24.05 36.54
CA ILE A 363 0.05 24.24 36.52
C ILE A 363 0.71 23.25 37.48
N SER A 364 1.60 22.43 36.95
CA SER A 364 2.37 21.45 37.73
C SER A 364 3.85 21.47 37.35
N ARG A 365 4.53 22.48 37.86
CA ARG A 365 5.98 22.70 37.67
C ARG A 365 6.57 23.44 38.87
N ALA A 366 7.88 23.32 39.06
CA ALA A 366 8.58 24.04 40.10
C ALA A 366 8.46 25.57 39.95
N ARG A 367 8.44 26.30 41.08
CA ARG A 367 8.49 27.77 41.07
C ARG A 367 9.84 28.24 40.56
N GLN A 368 9.85 29.25 39.71
CA GLN A 368 11.10 29.83 39.22
C GLN A 368 11.90 30.48 40.35
N GLU A 369 13.17 30.12 40.43
CA GLU A 369 14.15 30.74 41.34
C GLU A 369 15.27 31.36 40.51
N GLU A 370 15.76 32.56 40.98
CA GLU A 370 16.85 33.25 40.33
C GLU A 370 18.01 33.46 41.31
N HIS A 371 19.19 33.03 40.94
CA HIS A 371 20.43 33.25 41.73
C HIS A 371 21.33 34.23 40.99
N LYS A 372 21.26 35.50 41.38
CA LYS A 372 22.03 36.61 40.76
C LYS A 372 23.53 36.38 40.84
N GLY A 373 24.20 36.52 39.70
CA GLY A 373 25.66 36.38 39.60
C GLY A 373 26.18 34.94 39.64
N TRP A 374 25.32 33.92 39.82
CA TRP A 374 25.74 32.52 39.90
C TRP A 374 26.47 32.04 38.63
N ALA A 375 25.99 32.38 37.46
CA ALA A 375 26.58 31.95 36.21
C ALA A 375 27.99 32.53 35.97
N LEU A 376 28.25 33.78 36.41
CA LEU A 376 29.59 34.38 36.35
C LEU A 376 30.56 33.63 37.26
N LYS A 377 30.18 33.40 38.51
CA LYS A 377 31.00 32.64 39.48
C LYS A 377 31.29 31.21 38.97
N TYR A 378 30.29 30.56 38.38
CA TYR A 378 30.45 29.22 37.80
C TYR A 378 31.49 29.20 36.68
N ARG A 379 31.40 30.15 35.72
CA ARG A 379 32.33 30.22 34.58
C ARG A 379 33.76 30.49 35.05
N LEU A 380 33.97 31.44 35.97
CA LEU A 380 35.29 31.74 36.53
C LEU A 380 35.91 30.51 37.21
N ARG A 381 35.12 29.76 37.99
CA ARG A 381 35.58 28.53 38.64
C ARG A 381 35.98 27.48 37.60
N LYS A 382 35.13 27.24 36.59
CA LYS A 382 35.40 26.27 35.57
C LYS A 382 36.60 26.60 34.67
N GLN A 383 36.83 27.90 34.41
CA GLN A 383 38.02 28.34 33.70
C GLN A 383 39.27 28.05 34.52
N ALA A 384 39.25 28.40 35.81
CA ALA A 384 40.41 28.12 36.69
C ALA A 384 40.68 26.60 36.82
N ASP A 385 39.64 25.77 36.85
CA ASP A 385 39.80 24.32 36.86
C ASP A 385 40.44 23.81 35.54
N LYS A 386 40.02 24.38 34.41
CA LYS A 386 40.61 24.07 33.08
C LYS A 386 42.07 24.45 33.00
N ASP A 387 42.41 25.67 33.40
CA ASP A 387 43.78 26.19 33.39
C ASP A 387 44.73 25.33 34.28
N LYS A 388 44.21 24.79 35.40
CA LYS A 388 44.96 23.86 36.28
C LYS A 388 45.18 22.49 35.61
N MET A 389 44.22 22.01 34.83
CA MET A 389 44.35 20.73 34.10
C MET A 389 45.39 20.86 32.98
N GLU A 390 45.33 21.94 32.21
CA GLU A 390 46.29 22.23 31.14
C GLU A 390 47.73 22.33 31.66
N LYS A 391 47.95 23.00 32.78
CA LYS A 391 49.27 23.09 33.44
C LYS A 391 49.77 21.77 34.04
N LYS A 392 48.95 20.78 34.22
CA LYS A 392 49.36 19.43 34.68
C LYS A 392 49.66 18.48 33.52
N ALA A 393 49.27 18.84 32.32
CA ALA A 393 49.49 18.05 31.11
C ALA A 393 50.73 18.49 30.32
N GLU A 394 51.28 19.67 30.63
CA GLU A 394 52.63 20.12 30.27
C GLU A 394 53.66 19.62 31.30
#